data_f659d44923f8dc8dc44f25b24657f690
#
_entry.id   f659d44923f8dc8dc44f25b24657f690
#
_cell.length_a   1.000
_cell.length_b   1.000
_cell.length_c   1.000
_cell.angle_alpha   90.00
_cell.angle_beta   90.00
_cell.angle_gamma   90.00
#
_symmetry.space_group_name_H-M   'P 1'
#
loop_
_entity.id
_entity.type
_entity.pdbx_description
1 polymer ?
#
loop_
_entity_poly.entity_id
_entity_poly.type
_entity_poly.pdbx_seq_one_letter_code
_entity_poly.pdbx_strand_id
1 'polypeptide(L)'
;MSRWFKQIAALLIFTLALGACSRVGLAYRNLDVIIPWSLSDYVDMNGEQKDWFNERLKEHLSWHCTTQLPGYLDWLDRLQAMVESKQVSDAALQERTAEAKQAIAETAREITPSAIELLQGLDDKQVAEMNEAFAKDLRKRQQEYVKPPLAQQIKERGERMEKRLNDWLGPLSDTQKQRVVAWTNALGDQNTQWIANRAHWQQQFSAAVAQRQSPEFPQRIETLLVNRERLWTADYRKAYANTEAQARSLFVDLMAESTPQQRERLLKKIEGVRKDFNDLKCLKAAQKP
;
A
#
# COMPACT_ATOMS: atom_id res chain seq x y z
N MET A 1 -24.16 38.50 -19.70
CA MET A 1 -23.16 37.54 -19.19
C MET A 1 -23.92 36.28 -18.70
N SER A 2 -23.75 35.23 -19.46
CA SER A 2 -24.59 34.02 -19.52
C SER A 2 -24.56 33.19 -18.23
N ARG A 3 -25.73 32.62 -17.83
CA ARG A 3 -25.90 31.63 -16.75
C ARG A 3 -24.87 30.49 -16.83
N TRP A 4 -24.39 30.16 -18.01
CA TRP A 4 -23.33 29.17 -18.28
C TRP A 4 -21.98 29.54 -17.66
N PHE A 5 -21.59 30.82 -17.68
CA PHE A 5 -20.34 31.28 -17.08
C PHE A 5 -20.35 31.14 -15.55
N LYS A 6 -21.52 31.34 -14.90
CA LYS A 6 -21.66 31.12 -13.45
C LYS A 6 -21.65 29.64 -13.08
N GLN A 7 -22.17 28.77 -13.94
CA GLN A 7 -22.13 27.32 -13.72
C GLN A 7 -20.73 26.75 -13.92
N ILE A 8 -19.98 27.23 -14.94
CA ILE A 8 -18.59 26.82 -15.16
C ILE A 8 -17.68 27.35 -14.03
N ALA A 9 -17.88 28.59 -13.57
CA ALA A 9 -17.17 29.15 -12.43
C ALA A 9 -17.49 28.40 -11.13
N ALA A 10 -18.74 28.00 -10.89
CA ALA A 10 -19.15 27.19 -9.76
C ALA A 10 -18.58 25.76 -9.83
N LEU A 11 -18.53 25.16 -11.03
CA LEU A 11 -17.88 23.86 -11.24
C LEU A 11 -16.35 23.92 -11.02
N LEU A 12 -15.69 25.00 -11.49
CA LEU A 12 -14.27 25.26 -11.26
C LEU A 12 -13.94 25.52 -9.78
N ILE A 13 -14.80 26.25 -9.07
CA ILE A 13 -14.67 26.46 -7.62
C ILE A 13 -14.91 25.15 -6.85
N PHE A 14 -15.86 24.32 -7.32
CA PHE A 14 -16.12 23.00 -6.72
C PHE A 14 -14.95 22.02 -6.96
N THR A 15 -14.33 22.03 -8.14
CA THR A 15 -13.12 21.23 -8.42
C THR A 15 -11.87 21.75 -7.68
N LEU A 16 -11.78 23.04 -7.41
CA LEU A 16 -10.72 23.62 -6.58
C LEU A 16 -10.92 23.31 -5.09
N ALA A 17 -12.16 23.22 -4.62
CA ALA A 17 -12.47 22.79 -3.25
C ALA A 17 -12.22 21.29 -3.00
N LEU A 18 -12.33 20.44 -4.05
CA LEU A 18 -11.97 19.01 -3.99
C LEU A 18 -10.46 18.76 -3.96
N GLY A 19 -9.62 19.76 -4.24
CA GLY A 19 -8.16 19.68 -4.12
C GLY A 19 -7.63 19.67 -2.68
N ALA A 20 -8.50 19.92 -1.67
CA ALA A 20 -8.12 19.96 -0.25
C ALA A 20 -8.30 18.61 0.48
N CYS A 21 -9.05 17.65 -0.07
CA CYS A 21 -9.14 16.30 0.50
C CYS A 21 -7.94 15.48 0.03
N SER A 22 -7.15 14.96 0.98
CA SER A 22 -6.06 14.07 0.59
C SER A 22 -6.63 12.79 -0.02
N ARG A 23 -5.95 12.27 -1.03
CA ARG A 23 -6.35 11.01 -1.69
C ARG A 23 -6.40 9.84 -0.71
N VAL A 24 -5.63 9.91 0.37
CA VAL A 24 -5.56 8.90 1.42
C VAL A 24 -6.86 8.87 2.23
N GLY A 25 -7.34 10.02 2.71
CA GLY A 25 -8.60 10.11 3.45
C GLY A 25 -9.81 9.72 2.60
N LEU A 26 -9.82 10.07 1.30
CA LEU A 26 -10.86 9.64 0.38
C LEU A 26 -10.84 8.12 0.16
N ALA A 27 -9.66 7.53 -0.06
CA ALA A 27 -9.52 6.09 -0.22
C ALA A 27 -9.98 5.34 1.04
N TYR A 28 -9.56 5.80 2.22
CA TYR A 28 -9.94 5.17 3.48
C TYR A 28 -11.46 5.15 3.71
N ARG A 29 -12.15 6.25 3.39
CA ARG A 29 -13.62 6.37 3.53
C ARG A 29 -14.42 5.48 2.59
N ASN A 30 -13.78 4.96 1.54
CA ASN A 30 -14.40 4.11 0.53
C ASN A 30 -13.81 2.69 0.51
N LEU A 31 -13.12 2.25 1.59
CA LEU A 31 -12.59 0.90 1.68
C LEU A 31 -13.67 -0.18 1.61
N ASP A 32 -14.86 0.12 2.09
CA ASP A 32 -16.06 -0.73 2.00
C ASP A 32 -16.52 -0.99 0.55
N VAL A 33 -16.13 -0.14 -0.38
CA VAL A 33 -16.38 -0.29 -1.83
C VAL A 33 -15.14 -0.84 -2.54
N ILE A 34 -13.96 -0.29 -2.22
CA ILE A 34 -12.70 -0.62 -2.91
C ILE A 34 -12.28 -2.07 -2.65
N ILE A 35 -12.44 -2.56 -1.41
CA ILE A 35 -12.03 -3.93 -1.05
C ILE A 35 -12.89 -4.98 -1.76
N PRO A 36 -14.23 -4.95 -1.69
CA PRO A 36 -15.08 -5.88 -2.44
C PRO A 36 -14.81 -5.85 -3.95
N TRP A 37 -14.67 -4.65 -4.53
CA TRP A 37 -14.37 -4.50 -5.95
C TRP A 37 -13.01 -5.13 -6.32
N SER A 38 -11.96 -4.90 -5.53
CA SER A 38 -10.64 -5.49 -5.78
C SER A 38 -10.64 -7.01 -5.59
N LEU A 39 -11.45 -7.53 -4.65
CA LEU A 39 -11.56 -8.96 -4.41
C LEU A 39 -12.33 -9.67 -5.52
N SER A 40 -13.32 -8.99 -6.14
CA SER A 40 -14.11 -9.55 -7.24
C SER A 40 -13.28 -9.85 -8.51
N ASP A 41 -12.08 -9.27 -8.64
CA ASP A 41 -11.13 -9.62 -9.71
C ASP A 41 -10.56 -11.05 -9.55
N TYR A 42 -10.68 -11.66 -8.35
CA TYR A 42 -10.10 -12.95 -8.01
C TYR A 42 -11.13 -13.98 -7.55
N VAL A 43 -12.22 -13.56 -6.94
CA VAL A 43 -13.22 -14.47 -6.36
C VAL A 43 -14.62 -13.96 -6.74
N ASP A 44 -15.33 -14.73 -7.57
CA ASP A 44 -16.75 -14.46 -7.86
C ASP A 44 -17.63 -15.05 -6.75
N MET A 45 -17.87 -14.27 -5.72
CA MET A 45 -18.71 -14.64 -4.58
C MET A 45 -20.18 -14.69 -5.00
N ASN A 46 -20.92 -15.71 -4.54
CA ASN A 46 -22.39 -15.74 -4.62
C ASN A 46 -23.04 -14.73 -3.66
N GLY A 47 -24.39 -14.63 -3.66
CA GLY A 47 -25.12 -13.66 -2.83
C GLY A 47 -24.84 -13.81 -1.33
N GLU A 48 -24.93 -15.03 -0.80
CA GLU A 48 -24.72 -15.30 0.63
C GLU A 48 -23.26 -15.00 1.04
N GLN A 49 -22.29 -15.38 0.22
CA GLN A 49 -20.88 -15.09 0.46
C GLN A 49 -20.62 -13.55 0.43
N LYS A 50 -21.26 -12.81 -0.47
CA LYS A 50 -21.15 -11.34 -0.54
C LYS A 50 -21.72 -10.67 0.71
N ASP A 51 -22.89 -11.12 1.16
CA ASP A 51 -23.54 -10.56 2.36
C ASP A 51 -22.68 -10.86 3.60
N TRP A 52 -22.24 -12.10 3.79
CA TRP A 52 -21.34 -12.47 4.87
C TRP A 52 -20.03 -11.66 4.83
N PHE A 53 -19.40 -11.57 3.66
CA PHE A 53 -18.16 -10.82 3.49
C PHE A 53 -18.32 -9.34 3.85
N ASN A 54 -19.41 -8.71 3.42
CA ASN A 54 -19.67 -7.30 3.72
C ASN A 54 -19.87 -7.06 5.23
N GLU A 55 -20.51 -8.00 5.95
CA GLU A 55 -20.62 -7.89 7.41
C GLU A 55 -19.25 -8.01 8.09
N ARG A 56 -18.44 -9.00 7.73
CA ARG A 56 -17.06 -9.16 8.27
C ARG A 56 -16.19 -7.95 7.93
N LEU A 57 -16.30 -7.43 6.70
CA LEU A 57 -15.56 -6.23 6.30
C LEU A 57 -15.92 -5.01 7.15
N LYS A 58 -17.20 -4.79 7.47
CA LYS A 58 -17.62 -3.69 8.37
C LYS A 58 -16.99 -3.84 9.75
N GLU A 59 -16.97 -5.05 10.31
CA GLU A 59 -16.36 -5.33 11.61
C GLU A 59 -14.86 -5.03 11.56
N HIS A 60 -14.14 -5.54 10.55
CA HIS A 60 -12.70 -5.28 10.39
C HIS A 60 -12.37 -3.81 10.16
N LEU A 61 -13.17 -3.08 9.37
CA LEU A 61 -12.99 -1.65 9.18
C LEU A 61 -13.25 -0.85 10.48
N SER A 62 -14.25 -1.26 11.27
CA SER A 62 -14.52 -0.67 12.58
C SER A 62 -13.36 -0.93 13.55
N TRP A 63 -12.90 -2.18 13.66
CA TRP A 63 -11.74 -2.54 14.45
C TRP A 63 -10.49 -1.76 14.02
N HIS A 64 -10.17 -1.76 12.73
CA HIS A 64 -9.00 -1.05 12.21
C HIS A 64 -9.05 0.45 12.53
N CYS A 65 -10.23 1.07 12.39
CA CYS A 65 -10.40 2.47 12.69
C CYS A 65 -10.22 2.80 14.18
N THR A 66 -10.73 1.96 15.06
CA THR A 66 -10.69 2.24 16.51
C THR A 66 -9.40 1.81 17.19
N THR A 67 -8.72 0.79 16.65
CA THR A 67 -7.51 0.22 17.27
C THR A 67 -6.21 0.56 16.55
N GLN A 68 -6.20 0.62 15.21
CA GLN A 68 -4.98 0.82 14.43
C GLN A 68 -4.72 2.29 14.07
N LEU A 69 -5.77 3.03 13.69
CA LEU A 69 -5.59 4.44 13.30
C LEU A 69 -4.98 5.34 14.38
N PRO A 70 -5.27 5.20 15.69
CA PRO A 70 -4.57 5.97 16.72
C PRO A 70 -3.04 5.80 16.63
N GLY A 71 -2.57 4.56 16.48
CA GLY A 71 -1.14 4.26 16.28
C GLY A 71 -0.56 4.88 15.02
N TYR A 72 -1.35 5.00 13.94
CA TYR A 72 -0.90 5.67 12.71
C TYR A 72 -0.78 7.18 12.89
N LEU A 73 -1.65 7.81 13.69
CA LEU A 73 -1.52 9.22 14.05
C LEU A 73 -0.23 9.47 14.83
N ASP A 74 0.05 8.66 15.85
CA ASP A 74 1.29 8.73 16.63
C ASP A 74 2.53 8.49 15.73
N TRP A 75 2.43 7.59 14.76
CA TRP A 75 3.50 7.34 13.80
C TRP A 75 3.74 8.56 12.89
N LEU A 76 2.67 9.22 12.41
CA LEU A 76 2.77 10.47 11.64
C LEU A 76 3.39 11.61 12.46
N ASP A 77 3.04 11.71 13.75
CA ASP A 77 3.65 12.70 14.65
C ASP A 77 5.16 12.47 14.81
N ARG A 78 5.61 11.21 14.93
CA ARG A 78 7.04 10.88 14.98
C ARG A 78 7.75 11.18 13.65
N LEU A 79 7.11 10.94 12.50
CA LEU A 79 7.65 11.33 11.19
C LEU A 79 7.79 12.86 11.09
N GLN A 80 6.77 13.59 11.51
CA GLN A 80 6.78 15.05 11.51
C GLN A 80 7.94 15.58 12.37
N ALA A 81 8.06 15.12 13.61
CA ALA A 81 9.13 15.53 14.53
C ALA A 81 10.53 15.21 13.96
N MET A 82 10.70 14.06 13.29
CA MET A 82 11.96 13.70 12.64
C MET A 82 12.34 14.67 11.50
N VAL A 83 11.36 15.12 10.71
CA VAL A 83 11.59 16.10 9.63
C VAL A 83 11.87 17.49 10.18
N GLU A 84 11.11 17.95 11.20
CA GLU A 84 11.25 19.25 11.86
C GLU A 84 12.63 19.39 12.53
N SER A 85 13.06 18.37 13.28
CA SER A 85 14.36 18.34 13.95
C SER A 85 15.54 18.12 13.00
N LYS A 86 15.31 17.84 11.71
CA LYS A 86 16.32 17.48 10.70
C LYS A 86 17.12 16.23 11.09
N GLN A 87 16.53 15.32 11.86
CA GLN A 87 17.17 14.08 12.32
C GLN A 87 16.74 12.87 11.48
N VAL A 88 16.66 13.04 10.15
CA VAL A 88 16.37 11.95 9.23
C VAL A 88 17.63 11.11 9.04
N SER A 89 17.69 9.95 9.67
CA SER A 89 18.82 9.00 9.59
C SER A 89 18.35 7.62 9.15
N ASP A 90 19.28 6.77 8.69
CA ASP A 90 18.98 5.38 8.33
C ASP A 90 18.33 4.62 9.51
N ALA A 91 18.87 4.77 10.72
CA ALA A 91 18.33 4.12 11.91
C ALA A 91 16.91 4.58 12.24
N ALA A 92 16.65 5.89 12.20
CA ALA A 92 15.30 6.43 12.46
C ALA A 92 14.29 5.96 11.41
N LEU A 93 14.66 5.90 10.12
CA LEU A 93 13.81 5.37 9.06
C LEU A 93 13.59 3.86 9.20
N GLN A 94 14.59 3.11 9.66
CA GLN A 94 14.46 1.68 9.93
C GLN A 94 13.44 1.41 11.03
N GLU A 95 13.46 2.17 12.13
CA GLU A 95 12.45 2.08 13.20
C GLU A 95 11.04 2.37 12.67
N ARG A 96 10.86 3.47 11.93
CA ARG A 96 9.55 3.81 11.34
C ARG A 96 9.04 2.75 10.37
N THR A 97 9.97 2.12 9.63
CA THR A 97 9.63 1.01 8.72
C THR A 97 9.23 -0.25 9.50
N ALA A 98 9.91 -0.54 10.60
CA ALA A 98 9.59 -1.69 11.46
C ALA A 98 8.19 -1.55 12.08
N GLU A 99 7.84 -0.35 12.59
CA GLU A 99 6.50 -0.05 13.12
C GLU A 99 5.41 -0.23 12.04
N ALA A 100 5.64 0.27 10.83
CA ALA A 100 4.70 0.10 9.73
C ALA A 100 4.52 -1.39 9.35
N LYS A 101 5.60 -2.18 9.33
CA LYS A 101 5.54 -3.64 9.10
C LYS A 101 4.75 -4.35 10.20
N GLN A 102 4.93 -3.95 11.46
CA GLN A 102 4.19 -4.51 12.58
C GLN A 102 2.68 -4.24 12.42
N ALA A 103 2.28 -3.01 12.12
CA ALA A 103 0.89 -2.64 11.91
C ALA A 103 0.23 -3.43 10.75
N ILE A 104 0.99 -3.67 9.65
CA ILE A 104 0.54 -4.53 8.55
C ILE A 104 0.34 -5.98 9.03
N ALA A 105 1.27 -6.51 9.83
CA ALA A 105 1.17 -7.88 10.36
C ALA A 105 0.00 -8.04 11.34
N GLU A 106 -0.28 -7.02 12.17
CA GLU A 106 -1.44 -7.01 13.06
C GLU A 106 -2.76 -6.99 12.28
N THR A 107 -2.86 -6.15 11.24
CA THR A 107 -4.03 -6.13 10.36
C THR A 107 -4.19 -7.47 9.64
N ALA A 108 -3.13 -8.06 9.13
CA ALA A 108 -3.17 -9.37 8.47
C ALA A 108 -3.64 -10.46 9.45
N ARG A 109 -3.19 -10.43 10.70
CA ARG A 109 -3.59 -11.39 11.75
C ARG A 109 -5.08 -11.27 12.06
N GLU A 110 -5.58 -10.05 12.17
CA GLU A 110 -7.00 -9.79 12.46
C GLU A 110 -7.92 -10.31 11.35
N ILE A 111 -7.59 -10.11 10.08
CA ILE A 111 -8.43 -10.54 8.97
C ILE A 111 -8.29 -12.02 8.62
N THR A 112 -7.24 -12.70 9.09
CA THR A 112 -6.93 -14.09 8.72
C THR A 112 -8.06 -15.08 9.04
N PRO A 113 -8.73 -15.06 10.20
CA PRO A 113 -9.86 -15.95 10.47
C PRO A 113 -10.99 -15.82 9.44
N SER A 114 -11.38 -14.60 9.09
CA SER A 114 -12.40 -14.36 8.06
C SER A 114 -11.94 -14.78 6.66
N ALA A 115 -10.66 -14.61 6.34
CA ALA A 115 -10.09 -15.09 5.08
C ALA A 115 -10.13 -16.63 5.00
N ILE A 116 -9.84 -17.35 6.10
CA ILE A 116 -9.93 -18.81 6.19
C ILE A 116 -11.37 -19.26 5.94
N GLU A 117 -12.34 -18.66 6.64
CA GLU A 117 -13.75 -19.01 6.52
C GLU A 117 -14.26 -18.77 5.09
N LEU A 118 -13.98 -17.62 4.48
CA LEU A 118 -14.33 -17.35 3.10
C LEU A 118 -13.75 -18.38 2.13
N LEU A 119 -12.45 -18.70 2.27
CA LEU A 119 -11.76 -19.62 1.38
C LEU A 119 -12.26 -21.07 1.54
N GLN A 120 -12.64 -21.49 2.75
CA GLN A 120 -13.25 -22.80 2.99
C GLN A 120 -14.65 -22.91 2.37
N GLY A 121 -15.38 -21.80 2.31
CA GLY A 121 -16.71 -21.71 1.68
C GLY A 121 -16.70 -21.60 0.15
N LEU A 122 -15.53 -21.56 -0.51
CA LEU A 122 -15.49 -21.55 -1.98
C LEU A 122 -15.80 -22.94 -2.54
N ASP A 123 -16.57 -22.99 -3.63
CA ASP A 123 -16.72 -24.19 -4.44
C ASP A 123 -15.53 -24.40 -5.39
N ASP A 124 -15.48 -25.57 -6.07
CA ASP A 124 -14.36 -25.90 -6.96
C ASP A 124 -14.31 -25.02 -8.21
N LYS A 125 -15.46 -24.52 -8.68
CA LYS A 125 -15.52 -23.58 -9.80
C LYS A 125 -14.89 -22.24 -9.40
N GLN A 126 -15.25 -21.69 -8.24
CA GLN A 126 -14.68 -20.45 -7.71
C GLN A 126 -13.15 -20.57 -7.49
N VAL A 127 -12.68 -21.70 -7.02
CA VAL A 127 -11.24 -21.99 -6.88
C VAL A 127 -10.54 -22.02 -8.24
N ALA A 128 -11.16 -22.64 -9.25
CA ALA A 128 -10.61 -22.66 -10.61
C ALA A 128 -10.52 -21.24 -11.21
N GLU A 129 -11.58 -20.45 -11.08
CA GLU A 129 -11.63 -19.04 -11.53
C GLU A 129 -10.59 -18.17 -10.82
N MET A 130 -10.40 -18.34 -9.51
CA MET A 130 -9.35 -17.67 -8.74
C MET A 130 -7.95 -17.99 -9.28
N ASN A 131 -7.67 -19.26 -9.58
CA ASN A 131 -6.38 -19.67 -10.14
C ASN A 131 -6.16 -19.10 -11.54
N GLU A 132 -7.19 -19.02 -12.37
CA GLU A 132 -7.13 -18.38 -13.68
C GLU A 132 -6.84 -16.86 -13.55
N ALA A 133 -7.50 -16.17 -12.59
CA ALA A 133 -7.26 -14.78 -12.29
C ALA A 133 -5.81 -14.54 -11.84
N PHE A 134 -5.24 -15.40 -10.98
CA PHE A 134 -3.83 -15.34 -10.61
C PHE A 134 -2.89 -15.50 -11.81
N ALA A 135 -3.16 -16.47 -12.68
CA ALA A 135 -2.36 -16.69 -13.88
C ALA A 135 -2.44 -15.48 -14.85
N LYS A 136 -3.61 -14.88 -15.00
CA LYS A 136 -3.83 -13.67 -15.80
C LYS A 136 -3.07 -12.46 -15.23
N ASP A 137 -3.19 -12.21 -13.92
CA ASP A 137 -2.46 -11.14 -13.25
C ASP A 137 -0.94 -11.32 -13.39
N LEU A 138 -0.44 -12.52 -13.18
CA LEU A 138 0.99 -12.83 -13.32
C LEU A 138 1.49 -12.56 -14.76
N ARG A 139 0.76 -13.03 -15.79
CA ARG A 139 1.11 -12.76 -17.19
C ARG A 139 1.13 -11.25 -17.49
N LYS A 140 0.12 -10.50 -17.02
CA LYS A 140 0.06 -9.05 -17.20
C LYS A 140 1.27 -8.37 -16.57
N ARG A 141 1.62 -8.72 -15.33
CA ARG A 141 2.78 -8.14 -14.63
C ARG A 141 4.12 -8.51 -15.27
N GLN A 142 4.27 -9.73 -15.77
CA GLN A 142 5.45 -10.13 -16.53
C GLN A 142 5.62 -9.28 -17.80
N GLN A 143 4.53 -9.03 -18.53
CA GLN A 143 4.55 -8.18 -19.72
C GLN A 143 4.95 -6.73 -19.39
N GLU A 144 4.40 -6.19 -18.31
CA GLU A 144 4.56 -4.79 -17.93
C GLU A 144 5.92 -4.51 -17.27
N TYR A 145 6.39 -5.40 -16.39
CA TYR A 145 7.53 -5.10 -15.51
C TYR A 145 8.80 -5.88 -15.81
N VAL A 146 8.72 -7.03 -16.49
CA VAL A 146 9.88 -7.92 -16.71
C VAL A 146 10.29 -7.96 -18.20
N LYS A 147 9.33 -8.02 -19.12
CA LYS A 147 9.63 -8.09 -20.56
C LYS A 147 10.30 -6.86 -21.17
N PRO A 148 10.00 -5.61 -20.73
CA PRO A 148 10.74 -4.46 -21.24
C PRO A 148 12.25 -4.60 -20.97
N PRO A 149 13.13 -4.09 -21.84
CA PRO A 149 14.58 -4.08 -21.60
C PRO A 149 14.93 -3.47 -20.24
N LEU A 150 15.96 -4.00 -19.55
CA LEU A 150 16.33 -3.56 -18.21
C LEU A 150 16.55 -2.05 -18.12
N ALA A 151 17.19 -1.45 -19.13
CA ALA A 151 17.38 0.00 -19.18
C ALA A 151 16.05 0.78 -19.17
N GLN A 152 15.02 0.27 -19.85
CA GLN A 152 13.69 0.87 -19.81
C GLN A 152 13.03 0.71 -18.44
N GLN A 153 13.11 -0.48 -17.83
CA GLN A 153 12.59 -0.71 -16.48
C GLN A 153 13.21 0.24 -15.45
N ILE A 154 14.53 0.44 -15.52
CA ILE A 154 15.30 1.36 -14.67
C ILE A 154 14.82 2.79 -14.88
N LYS A 155 14.71 3.24 -16.12
CA LYS A 155 14.24 4.59 -16.49
C LYS A 155 12.84 4.85 -15.95
N GLU A 156 11.87 3.99 -16.26
CA GLU A 156 10.49 4.14 -15.83
C GLU A 156 10.33 4.11 -14.30
N ARG A 157 11.16 3.33 -13.60
CA ARG A 157 11.22 3.32 -12.13
C ARG A 157 11.67 4.66 -11.60
N GLY A 158 12.69 5.26 -12.20
CA GLY A 158 13.19 6.59 -11.87
C GLY A 158 12.12 7.67 -12.06
N GLU A 159 11.47 7.68 -13.23
CA GLU A 159 10.40 8.63 -13.56
C GLU A 159 9.22 8.54 -12.57
N ARG A 160 8.80 7.32 -12.20
CA ARG A 160 7.75 7.12 -11.18
C ARG A 160 8.17 7.61 -9.80
N MET A 161 9.42 7.40 -9.40
CA MET A 161 9.94 7.88 -8.11
C MET A 161 10.05 9.41 -8.12
N GLU A 162 10.60 9.99 -9.16
CA GLU A 162 10.68 11.44 -9.30
C GLU A 162 9.31 12.11 -9.23
N LYS A 163 8.32 11.57 -9.92
CA LYS A 163 6.93 12.06 -9.84
C LYS A 163 6.39 12.04 -8.42
N ARG A 164 6.58 10.92 -7.70
CA ARG A 164 6.14 10.80 -6.29
C ARG A 164 6.85 11.82 -5.39
N LEU A 165 8.15 11.97 -5.55
CA LEU A 165 8.93 12.93 -4.77
C LEU A 165 8.51 14.37 -5.07
N ASN A 166 8.24 14.71 -6.33
CA ASN A 166 7.70 16.02 -6.71
C ASN A 166 6.33 16.29 -6.07
N ASP A 167 5.47 15.27 -5.93
CA ASP A 167 4.17 15.42 -5.26
C ASP A 167 4.34 15.77 -3.77
N TRP A 168 5.35 15.23 -3.10
CA TRP A 168 5.59 15.41 -1.66
C TRP A 168 6.51 16.58 -1.32
N LEU A 169 7.62 16.72 -2.04
CA LEU A 169 8.66 17.71 -1.78
C LEU A 169 8.52 18.97 -2.67
N GLY A 170 7.81 18.88 -3.80
CA GLY A 170 7.86 19.87 -4.85
C GLY A 170 9.03 19.63 -5.82
N PRO A 171 9.37 20.61 -6.69
CA PRO A 171 10.40 20.42 -7.69
C PRO A 171 11.73 19.96 -7.07
N LEU A 172 12.30 18.90 -7.64
CA LEU A 172 13.60 18.37 -7.24
C LEU A 172 14.73 19.18 -7.91
N SER A 173 15.82 19.40 -7.17
CA SER A 173 17.08 19.88 -7.73
C SER A 173 17.72 18.86 -8.66
N ASP A 174 18.68 19.27 -9.48
CA ASP A 174 19.40 18.35 -10.36
C ASP A 174 20.19 17.31 -9.55
N THR A 175 20.77 17.70 -8.40
CA THR A 175 21.44 16.77 -7.48
C THR A 175 20.45 15.73 -6.94
N GLN A 176 19.27 16.13 -6.50
CA GLN A 176 18.22 15.21 -6.03
C GLN A 176 17.76 14.26 -7.13
N LYS A 177 17.61 14.73 -8.38
CA LYS A 177 17.31 13.86 -9.54
C LYS A 177 18.42 12.85 -9.81
N GLN A 178 19.69 13.26 -9.73
CA GLN A 178 20.83 12.36 -9.84
C GLN A 178 20.82 11.29 -8.76
N ARG A 179 20.42 11.62 -7.52
CA ARG A 179 20.22 10.63 -6.44
C ARG A 179 19.11 9.63 -6.78
N VAL A 180 17.99 10.05 -7.39
CA VAL A 180 16.96 9.14 -7.87
C VAL A 180 17.50 8.21 -8.96
N VAL A 181 18.29 8.72 -9.90
CA VAL A 181 18.95 7.90 -10.94
C VAL A 181 19.91 6.88 -10.31
N ALA A 182 20.73 7.29 -9.35
CA ALA A 182 21.63 6.37 -8.62
C ALA A 182 20.85 5.27 -7.90
N TRP A 183 19.77 5.64 -7.19
CA TRP A 183 18.89 4.71 -6.51
C TRP A 183 18.27 3.68 -7.47
N THR A 184 17.69 4.12 -8.58
CA THR A 184 17.05 3.18 -9.52
C THR A 184 18.04 2.23 -10.19
N ASN A 185 19.28 2.68 -10.44
CA ASN A 185 20.36 1.82 -10.94
C ASN A 185 20.80 0.78 -9.89
N ALA A 186 20.91 1.18 -8.62
CA ALA A 186 21.30 0.29 -7.51
C ALA A 186 20.30 -0.84 -7.27
N LEU A 187 19.03 -0.65 -7.64
CA LEU A 187 18.00 -1.70 -7.57
C LEU A 187 18.12 -2.74 -8.71
N GLY A 188 18.73 -2.39 -9.82
CA GLY A 188 18.95 -3.32 -10.95
C GLY A 188 17.67 -4.06 -11.38
N ASP A 189 17.78 -5.37 -11.54
CA ASP A 189 16.69 -6.28 -11.99
C ASP A 189 15.81 -6.77 -10.82
N GLN A 190 15.38 -5.88 -9.94
CA GLN A 190 14.48 -6.26 -8.82
C GLN A 190 13.10 -6.73 -9.30
N ASN A 191 12.63 -6.29 -10.47
CA ASN A 191 11.31 -6.64 -10.96
C ASN A 191 11.17 -8.14 -11.21
N THR A 192 12.21 -8.78 -11.78
CA THR A 192 12.26 -10.23 -11.99
C THR A 192 12.11 -10.97 -10.68
N GLN A 193 12.85 -10.56 -9.63
CA GLN A 193 12.79 -11.20 -8.32
C GLN A 193 11.43 -11.01 -7.65
N TRP A 194 10.86 -9.81 -7.74
CA TRP A 194 9.52 -9.53 -7.22
C TRP A 194 8.45 -10.40 -7.90
N ILE A 195 8.46 -10.49 -9.23
CA ILE A 195 7.47 -11.27 -10.00
C ILE A 195 7.64 -12.79 -9.76
N ALA A 196 8.89 -13.26 -9.68
CA ALA A 196 9.16 -14.67 -9.36
C ALA A 196 8.65 -15.04 -7.96
N ASN A 197 8.89 -14.18 -6.95
CA ASN A 197 8.39 -14.41 -5.61
C ASN A 197 6.84 -14.32 -5.54
N ARG A 198 6.22 -13.42 -6.33
CA ARG A 198 4.76 -13.37 -6.44
C ARG A 198 4.20 -14.67 -7.02
N ALA A 199 4.80 -15.20 -8.06
CA ALA A 199 4.41 -16.48 -8.66
C ALA A 199 4.55 -17.62 -7.65
N HIS A 200 5.66 -17.67 -6.91
CA HIS A 200 5.88 -18.63 -5.85
C HIS A 200 4.80 -18.56 -4.76
N TRP A 201 4.49 -17.34 -4.28
CA TRP A 201 3.43 -17.13 -3.28
C TRP A 201 2.06 -17.58 -3.81
N GLN A 202 1.69 -17.21 -5.04
CA GLN A 202 0.42 -17.63 -5.67
C GLN A 202 0.32 -19.15 -5.79
N GLN A 203 1.42 -19.82 -6.15
CA GLN A 203 1.47 -21.28 -6.21
C GLN A 203 1.21 -21.92 -4.84
N GLN A 204 1.86 -21.42 -3.78
CA GLN A 204 1.65 -21.90 -2.43
C GLN A 204 0.21 -21.66 -1.94
N PHE A 205 -0.35 -20.49 -2.27
CA PHE A 205 -1.72 -20.13 -1.94
C PHE A 205 -2.73 -21.03 -2.66
N SER A 206 -2.57 -21.25 -3.96
CA SER A 206 -3.42 -22.17 -4.74
C SER A 206 -3.35 -23.61 -4.22
N ALA A 207 -2.15 -24.08 -3.85
CA ALA A 207 -1.98 -25.41 -3.26
C ALA A 207 -2.65 -25.54 -1.90
N ALA A 208 -2.64 -24.48 -1.07
CA ALA A 208 -3.35 -24.46 0.19
C ALA A 208 -4.87 -24.50 -0.02
N VAL A 209 -5.40 -23.64 -0.91
CA VAL A 209 -6.85 -23.55 -1.19
C VAL A 209 -7.39 -24.83 -1.85
N ALA A 210 -6.60 -25.53 -2.65
CA ALA A 210 -6.97 -26.86 -3.17
C ALA A 210 -7.22 -27.88 -2.07
N GLN A 211 -6.63 -27.69 -0.89
CA GLN A 211 -6.79 -28.53 0.31
C GLN A 211 -7.55 -27.78 1.42
N ARG A 212 -8.47 -26.88 1.06
CA ARG A 212 -9.17 -25.98 1.99
C ARG A 212 -9.99 -26.65 3.08
N GLN A 213 -10.31 -27.93 2.91
CA GLN A 213 -11.02 -28.75 3.91
C GLN A 213 -10.06 -29.54 4.84
N SER A 214 -8.73 -29.43 4.64
CA SER A 214 -7.77 -30.13 5.50
C SER A 214 -7.62 -29.44 6.87
N PRO A 215 -7.31 -30.20 7.94
CA PRO A 215 -7.05 -29.63 9.27
C PRO A 215 -5.89 -28.64 9.30
N GLU A 216 -4.92 -28.74 8.39
CA GLU A 216 -3.75 -27.88 8.30
C GLU A 216 -4.01 -26.57 7.57
N PHE A 217 -5.15 -26.44 6.90
CA PHE A 217 -5.47 -25.28 6.07
C PHE A 217 -5.39 -23.94 6.82
N PRO A 218 -5.96 -23.80 8.03
CA PRO A 218 -5.88 -22.54 8.78
C PRO A 218 -4.43 -22.08 9.03
N GLN A 219 -3.55 -23.01 9.43
CA GLN A 219 -2.15 -22.70 9.68
C GLN A 219 -1.39 -22.31 8.39
N ARG A 220 -1.71 -22.94 7.25
CA ARG A 220 -1.13 -22.60 5.96
C ARG A 220 -1.54 -21.19 5.53
N ILE A 221 -2.82 -20.84 5.66
CA ILE A 221 -3.30 -19.49 5.33
C ILE A 221 -2.72 -18.45 6.27
N GLU A 222 -2.62 -18.70 7.57
CA GLU A 222 -1.93 -17.81 8.50
C GLU A 222 -0.48 -17.58 8.07
N THR A 223 0.25 -18.62 7.68
CA THR A 223 1.63 -18.46 7.18
C THR A 223 1.69 -17.62 5.92
N LEU A 224 0.74 -17.80 4.99
CA LEU A 224 0.68 -17.08 3.72
C LEU A 224 0.30 -15.60 3.88
N LEU A 225 -0.52 -15.25 4.87
CA LEU A 225 -0.99 -13.88 5.07
C LEU A 225 -0.16 -13.12 6.10
N VAL A 226 0.11 -13.73 7.27
CA VAL A 226 0.77 -13.08 8.40
C VAL A 226 2.28 -13.25 8.35
N ASN A 227 2.76 -14.46 8.09
CA ASN A 227 4.18 -14.84 8.13
C ASN A 227 4.78 -14.99 6.74
N ARG A 228 4.27 -14.27 5.74
CA ARG A 228 4.62 -14.41 4.32
C ARG A 228 6.13 -14.31 4.02
N GLU A 229 6.89 -13.63 4.87
CA GLU A 229 8.34 -13.49 4.71
C GLU A 229 9.09 -14.83 4.84
N ARG A 230 8.50 -15.82 5.54
CA ARG A 230 9.04 -17.18 5.63
C ARG A 230 9.03 -17.91 4.29
N LEU A 231 8.11 -17.52 3.40
CA LEU A 231 7.91 -18.12 2.07
C LEU A 231 8.69 -17.38 0.97
N TRP A 232 9.44 -16.32 1.30
CA TRP A 232 10.21 -15.61 0.30
C TRP A 232 11.33 -16.47 -0.26
N THR A 233 11.51 -16.43 -1.58
CA THR A 233 12.68 -17.03 -2.23
C THR A 233 13.97 -16.35 -1.74
N ALA A 234 15.08 -17.07 -1.76
CA ALA A 234 16.37 -16.52 -1.32
C ALA A 234 16.77 -15.26 -2.10
N ASP A 235 16.52 -15.25 -3.42
CA ASP A 235 16.85 -14.12 -4.30
C ASP A 235 15.94 -12.92 -4.02
N TYR A 236 14.63 -13.15 -3.81
CA TYR A 236 13.73 -12.07 -3.44
C TYR A 236 14.07 -11.47 -2.08
N ARG A 237 14.47 -12.29 -1.09
CA ARG A 237 14.91 -11.80 0.22
C ARG A 237 16.08 -10.83 0.12
N LYS A 238 17.08 -11.16 -0.73
CA LYS A 238 18.22 -10.27 -1.02
C LYS A 238 17.77 -9.00 -1.73
N ALA A 239 16.96 -9.12 -2.78
CA ALA A 239 16.44 -7.99 -3.54
C ALA A 239 15.61 -7.05 -2.66
N TYR A 240 14.77 -7.61 -1.78
CA TYR A 240 13.96 -6.84 -0.84
C TYR A 240 14.82 -6.09 0.19
N ALA A 241 15.81 -6.74 0.80
CA ALA A 241 16.73 -6.11 1.73
C ALA A 241 17.51 -4.96 1.06
N ASN A 242 17.99 -5.18 -0.18
CA ASN A 242 18.63 -4.11 -0.97
C ASN A 242 17.64 -2.96 -1.24
N THR A 243 16.41 -3.27 -1.62
CA THR A 243 15.38 -2.26 -1.90
C THR A 243 15.12 -1.38 -0.68
N GLU A 244 14.98 -1.96 0.50
CA GLU A 244 14.79 -1.21 1.75
C GLU A 244 16.00 -0.33 2.08
N ALA A 245 17.22 -0.87 1.99
CA ALA A 245 18.44 -0.12 2.27
C ALA A 245 18.61 1.06 1.30
N GLN A 246 18.40 0.83 0.00
CA GLN A 246 18.51 1.87 -1.02
C GLN A 246 17.41 2.93 -0.89
N ALA A 247 16.18 2.55 -0.49
CA ALA A 247 15.12 3.50 -0.24
C ALA A 247 15.45 4.41 0.96
N ARG A 248 15.93 3.84 2.08
CA ARG A 248 16.34 4.64 3.24
C ARG A 248 17.49 5.59 2.89
N SER A 249 18.53 5.10 2.19
CA SER A 249 19.64 5.94 1.73
C SER A 249 19.14 7.10 0.86
N LEU A 250 18.26 6.83 -0.11
CA LEU A 250 17.68 7.88 -0.94
C LEU A 250 16.98 8.95 -0.09
N PHE A 251 16.13 8.55 0.85
CA PHE A 251 15.39 9.50 1.69
C PHE A 251 16.31 10.31 2.62
N VAL A 252 17.34 9.69 3.20
CA VAL A 252 18.35 10.40 4.02
C VAL A 252 19.02 11.49 3.19
N ASP A 253 19.51 11.14 2.00
CA ASP A 253 20.20 12.09 1.13
C ASP A 253 19.28 13.21 0.64
N LEU A 254 18.05 12.88 0.22
CA LEU A 254 17.06 13.89 -0.19
C LEU A 254 16.73 14.86 0.94
N MET A 255 16.61 14.37 2.17
CA MET A 255 16.31 15.22 3.32
C MET A 255 17.52 16.08 3.75
N ALA A 256 18.73 15.55 3.64
CA ALA A 256 19.96 16.32 3.89
C ALA A 256 20.08 17.51 2.93
N GLU A 257 19.74 17.31 1.64
CA GLU A 257 19.80 18.33 0.59
C GLU A 257 18.51 19.16 0.45
N SER A 258 17.48 18.87 1.25
CA SER A 258 16.17 19.52 1.11
C SER A 258 16.21 20.99 1.47
N THR A 259 15.57 21.82 0.65
CA THR A 259 15.38 23.25 0.94
C THR A 259 14.36 23.43 2.08
N PRO A 260 14.35 24.62 2.74
CA PRO A 260 13.29 24.95 3.71
C PRO A 260 11.88 24.80 3.11
N GLN A 261 11.69 25.22 1.86
CA GLN A 261 10.40 25.12 1.17
C GLN A 261 9.98 23.67 0.91
N GLN A 262 10.93 22.81 0.55
CA GLN A 262 10.66 21.37 0.39
C GLN A 262 10.25 20.71 1.72
N ARG A 263 10.94 21.04 2.81
CA ARG A 263 10.57 20.54 4.15
C ARG A 263 9.21 21.03 4.59
N GLU A 264 8.92 22.33 4.43
CA GLU A 264 7.61 22.90 4.73
C GLU A 264 6.49 22.20 3.95
N ARG A 265 6.72 21.93 2.66
CA ARG A 265 5.75 21.22 1.82
C ARG A 265 5.53 19.78 2.31
N LEU A 266 6.61 19.06 2.67
CA LEU A 266 6.52 17.72 3.23
C LEU A 266 5.71 17.71 4.54
N LEU A 267 6.01 18.63 5.45
CA LEU A 267 5.29 18.78 6.72
C LEU A 267 3.80 19.07 6.51
N LYS A 268 3.45 19.97 5.58
CA LYS A 268 2.05 20.23 5.21
C LYS A 268 1.36 18.98 4.64
N LYS A 269 2.07 18.13 3.91
CA LYS A 269 1.51 16.87 3.39
C LYS A 269 1.27 15.86 4.50
N ILE A 270 2.20 15.71 5.43
CA ILE A 270 2.07 14.84 6.60
C ILE A 270 0.87 15.30 7.45
N GLU A 271 0.80 16.60 7.76
CA GLU A 271 -0.31 17.18 8.52
C GLU A 271 -1.66 17.01 7.79
N GLY A 272 -1.67 17.13 6.46
CA GLY A 272 -2.87 16.85 5.66
C GLY A 272 -3.38 15.42 5.82
N VAL A 273 -2.49 14.43 5.77
CA VAL A 273 -2.84 13.01 5.99
C VAL A 273 -3.33 12.80 7.44
N ARG A 274 -2.62 13.38 8.41
CA ARG A 274 -2.99 13.32 9.82
C ARG A 274 -4.39 13.88 10.08
N LYS A 275 -4.68 15.05 9.52
CA LYS A 275 -6.01 15.67 9.61
C LYS A 275 -7.09 14.81 9.00
N ASP A 276 -6.85 14.24 7.81
CA ASP A 276 -7.82 13.37 7.16
C ASP A 276 -8.17 12.14 8.01
N PHE A 277 -7.20 11.54 8.69
CA PHE A 277 -7.46 10.43 9.62
C PHE A 277 -8.21 10.89 10.86
N ASN A 278 -7.80 12.00 11.49
CA ASN A 278 -8.52 12.57 12.64
C ASN A 278 -9.98 12.94 12.32
N ASP A 279 -10.28 13.28 11.06
CA ASP A 279 -11.62 13.66 10.64
C ASP A 279 -12.53 12.45 10.30
N LEU A 280 -12.05 11.22 10.49
CA LEU A 280 -12.87 10.03 10.32
C LEU A 280 -13.90 9.91 11.44
N LYS A 281 -15.16 9.61 11.06
CA LYS A 281 -16.30 9.53 12.00
C LYS A 281 -16.09 8.49 13.09
N CYS A 282 -15.45 7.37 12.77
CA CYS A 282 -15.17 6.28 13.70
C CYS A 282 -14.27 6.71 14.85
N LEU A 283 -13.22 7.52 14.60
CA LEU A 283 -12.39 8.08 15.67
C LEU A 283 -13.14 9.10 16.52
N LYS A 284 -13.95 9.96 15.88
CA LYS A 284 -14.76 10.94 16.62
C LYS A 284 -15.82 10.28 17.52
N ALA A 285 -16.34 9.12 17.12
CA ALA A 285 -17.29 8.36 17.94
C ALA A 285 -16.61 7.69 19.13
N ALA A 286 -15.38 7.18 18.97
CA ALA A 286 -14.60 6.56 20.04
C ALA A 286 -14.07 7.55 21.09
N GLN A 287 -13.97 8.85 20.73
CA GLN A 287 -13.51 9.93 21.62
C GLN A 287 -14.64 10.63 22.40
N LYS A 288 -15.91 10.26 22.19
CA LYS A 288 -17.01 10.75 23.02
C LYS A 288 -17.06 9.94 24.31
N PRO A 289 -16.98 10.62 25.49
CA PRO A 289 -17.10 9.97 26.79
C PRO A 289 -18.47 9.34 27.01
#